data_fb72ba7e9e0202b6478b4f1c342b5c3d
#
_entry.id   fb72ba7e9e0202b6478b4f1c342b5c3d
#
_cell.length_a   1.000
_cell.length_b   1.000
_cell.length_c   1.000
_cell.angle_alpha   90.00
_cell.angle_beta   90.00
_cell.angle_gamma   90.00
#
_symmetry.space_group_name_H-M   'P 1'
#
loop_
_entity.id
_entity.type
_entity.pdbx_description
1 polymer ?
#
loop_
_entity_poly.entity_id
_entity_poly.type
_entity_poly.pdbx_seq_one_letter_code
_entity_poly.pdbx_strand_id
1 'polypeptide(L)'
;MISDKLITDRAGMLGTAINGLILEHILKPKHKTAHLCALEIKSIVKQYSVEKAEKYLKDKRIVIFSGGTGLPYFTTDTATALRACELNADLALKATNVDGVYTQDPNRFRSAQLIKKISYEETLNRDLKIMDRQAFQLLKERKIPIIVFNIFKKGNLKAVLSGKEIGSIIC
;
A
#
# COMPACT_ATOMS: atom_id res chain seq x y z
N MET A 1 7.30 -25.62 15.17
CA MET A 1 6.84 -24.76 14.05
C MET A 1 5.83 -23.79 14.62
N ILE A 2 6.07 -22.49 14.62
CA ILE A 2 5.11 -21.49 15.11
C ILE A 2 3.96 -21.44 14.09
N SER A 3 2.91 -22.19 14.33
CA SER A 3 1.71 -22.22 13.47
C SER A 3 0.65 -21.22 13.92
N ASP A 4 0.95 -20.38 14.92
CA ASP A 4 0.02 -19.39 15.42
C ASP A 4 0.10 -18.14 14.56
N LYS A 5 -0.95 -17.94 13.74
CA LYS A 5 -1.09 -16.77 12.87
C LYS A 5 -1.03 -15.47 13.67
N LEU A 6 -1.51 -15.45 14.90
CA LEU A 6 -1.44 -14.29 15.78
C LEU A 6 0.01 -13.85 16.00
N ILE A 7 0.91 -14.78 16.28
CA ILE A 7 2.32 -14.48 16.55
C ILE A 7 3.04 -14.06 15.27
N THR A 8 2.81 -14.77 14.16
CA THR A 8 3.42 -14.42 12.87
C THR A 8 2.99 -13.05 12.38
N ASP A 9 1.71 -12.68 12.53
CA ASP A 9 1.21 -11.35 12.16
C ASP A 9 1.83 -10.27 13.05
N ARG A 10 1.92 -10.49 14.37
CA ARG A 10 2.57 -9.55 15.30
C ARG A 10 4.05 -9.36 14.98
N ALA A 11 4.77 -10.43 14.69
CA ALA A 11 6.17 -10.36 14.27
C ALA A 11 6.32 -9.60 12.95
N GLY A 12 5.44 -9.85 11.98
CA GLY A 12 5.40 -9.10 10.72
C GLY A 12 5.14 -7.61 10.92
N MET A 13 4.19 -7.24 11.79
CA MET A 13 3.93 -5.83 12.11
C MET A 13 5.16 -5.14 12.72
N LEU A 14 5.88 -5.81 13.65
CA LEU A 14 7.14 -5.29 14.20
C LEU A 14 8.22 -5.17 13.13
N GLY A 15 8.31 -6.14 12.21
CA GLY A 15 9.21 -6.07 11.06
C GLY A 15 8.96 -4.85 10.18
N THR A 16 7.69 -4.47 9.97
CA THR A 16 7.36 -3.24 9.22
C THR A 16 7.78 -1.97 9.98
N ALA A 17 7.76 -1.98 11.33
CA ALA A 17 8.25 -0.84 12.11
C ALA A 17 9.76 -0.65 11.93
N ILE A 18 10.55 -1.75 11.91
CA ILE A 18 11.99 -1.71 11.61
C ILE A 18 12.23 -1.15 10.22
N ASN A 19 11.50 -1.66 9.19
CA ASN A 19 11.60 -1.16 7.83
C ASN A 19 11.24 0.34 7.73
N GLY A 20 10.23 0.77 8.48
CA GLY A 20 9.82 2.18 8.55
C GLY A 20 10.92 3.10 9.08
N LEU A 21 11.65 2.69 10.13
CA LEU A 21 12.79 3.43 10.67
C LEU A 21 13.93 3.56 9.65
N ILE A 22 14.25 2.47 8.96
CA ILE A 22 15.28 2.45 7.92
C ILE A 22 14.88 3.38 6.77
N LEU A 23 13.63 3.28 6.30
CA LEU A 23 13.11 4.10 5.22
C LEU A 23 13.11 5.60 5.59
N GLU A 24 12.70 5.94 6.82
CA GLU A 24 12.77 7.32 7.31
C GLU A 24 14.19 7.84 7.28
N HIS A 25 15.16 7.06 7.78
CA HIS A 25 16.58 7.41 7.79
C HIS A 25 17.10 7.69 6.37
N ILE A 26 16.75 6.85 5.39
CA ILE A 26 17.18 7.00 3.99
C ILE A 26 16.56 8.24 3.33
N LEU A 27 15.31 8.55 3.63
CA LEU A 27 14.61 9.67 2.99
C LEU A 27 14.91 11.02 3.63
N LYS A 28 15.16 11.06 4.94
CA LYS A 28 15.34 12.28 5.75
C LYS A 28 16.37 13.27 5.21
N PRO A 29 17.52 12.87 4.62
CA PRO A 29 18.49 13.83 4.08
C PRO A 29 17.98 14.67 2.90
N LYS A 30 16.94 14.17 2.19
CA LYS A 30 16.40 14.81 0.98
C LYS A 30 14.95 15.28 1.12
N HIS A 31 14.22 14.78 2.10
CA HIS A 31 12.79 15.02 2.25
C HIS A 31 12.42 15.25 3.72
N LYS A 32 11.42 16.10 3.95
CA LYS A 32 10.76 16.15 5.25
C LYS A 32 9.95 14.86 5.43
N THR A 33 10.28 14.08 6.44
CA THR A 33 9.63 12.80 6.72
C THR A 33 8.96 12.77 8.08
N ALA A 34 8.06 11.85 8.29
CA ALA A 34 7.53 11.47 9.58
C ALA A 34 7.19 9.97 9.55
N HIS A 35 7.51 9.25 10.61
CA HIS A 35 7.16 7.86 10.78
C HIS A 35 6.12 7.70 11.88
N LEU A 36 5.02 7.04 11.56
CA LEU A 36 3.90 6.71 12.45
C LEU A 36 3.67 5.20 12.45
N CYS A 37 3.60 4.60 13.62
CA CYS A 37 3.37 3.17 13.78
C CYS A 37 2.00 2.89 14.40
N ALA A 38 1.27 1.91 13.88
CA ALA A 38 -0.01 1.49 14.46
C ALA A 38 0.17 0.79 15.81
N LEU A 39 1.37 0.22 16.07
CA LEU A 39 1.73 -0.35 17.36
C LEU A 39 2.33 0.73 18.28
N GLU A 40 2.02 0.65 19.56
CA GLU A 40 2.67 1.50 20.57
C GLU A 40 4.09 0.98 20.85
N ILE A 41 5.11 1.66 20.31
CA ILE A 41 6.52 1.36 20.55
C ILE A 41 7.18 2.62 21.14
N LYS A 42 6.94 2.84 22.44
CA LYS A 42 7.40 4.04 23.15
C LYS A 42 8.91 4.28 22.96
N SER A 43 9.28 5.54 22.86
CA SER A 43 10.66 6.01 22.68
C SER A 43 11.34 5.68 21.35
N ILE A 44 10.72 4.91 20.45
CA ILE A 44 11.30 4.52 19.16
C ILE A 44 10.57 5.18 18.00
N VAL A 45 9.23 5.07 17.95
CA VAL A 45 8.42 5.61 16.89
C VAL A 45 7.13 6.21 17.43
N LYS A 46 6.63 7.26 16.79
CA LYS A 46 5.37 7.90 17.19
C LYS A 46 4.19 7.00 16.86
N GLN A 47 3.29 6.86 17.84
CA GLN A 47 2.05 6.15 17.60
C GLN A 47 1.18 6.88 16.58
N TYR A 48 0.59 6.11 15.67
CA TYR A 48 -0.33 6.59 14.66
C TYR A 48 -1.59 7.19 15.29
N SER A 49 -2.02 8.30 14.76
CA SER A 49 -3.39 8.77 14.81
C SER A 49 -3.67 9.57 13.54
N VAL A 50 -4.94 9.68 13.15
CA VAL A 50 -5.38 10.41 11.96
C VAL A 50 -4.93 11.86 12.02
N GLU A 51 -5.11 12.51 13.18
CA GLU A 51 -4.77 13.92 13.38
C GLU A 51 -3.27 14.18 13.20
N LYS A 52 -2.42 13.26 13.70
CA LYS A 52 -0.96 13.37 13.51
C LYS A 52 -0.58 13.21 12.05
N ALA A 53 -1.19 12.22 11.37
CA ALA A 53 -0.95 11.97 9.96
C ALA A 53 -1.35 13.18 9.10
N GLU A 54 -2.56 13.71 9.29
CA GLU A 54 -3.04 14.91 8.60
C GLU A 54 -2.14 16.12 8.84
N LYS A 55 -1.72 16.34 10.09
CA LYS A 55 -0.78 17.44 10.43
C LYS A 55 0.50 17.32 9.63
N TYR A 56 1.10 16.12 9.55
CA TYR A 56 2.34 15.92 8.81
C TYR A 56 2.15 16.03 7.30
N LEU A 57 1.02 15.57 6.75
CA LEU A 57 0.68 15.72 5.34
C LEU A 57 0.47 17.20 4.98
N LYS A 58 -0.23 17.99 5.83
CA LYS A 58 -0.37 19.45 5.67
C LYS A 58 0.98 20.15 5.68
N ASP A 59 1.94 19.66 6.48
CA ASP A 59 3.34 20.12 6.49
C ASP A 59 4.15 19.66 5.26
N LYS A 60 3.51 19.03 4.27
CA LYS A 60 4.14 18.46 3.05
C LYS A 60 5.25 17.46 3.36
N ARG A 61 5.07 16.64 4.38
CA ARG A 61 5.98 15.53 4.72
C ARG A 61 5.59 14.27 3.98
N ILE A 62 6.58 13.45 3.69
CA ILE A 62 6.36 12.03 3.39
C ILE A 62 6.06 11.34 4.70
N VAL A 63 4.87 10.80 4.87
CA VAL A 63 4.46 10.07 6.08
C VAL A 63 4.59 8.58 5.83
N ILE A 64 5.41 7.93 6.65
CA ILE A 64 5.63 6.48 6.62
C ILE A 64 4.71 5.84 7.65
N PHE A 65 3.86 4.92 7.23
CA PHE A 65 3.00 4.13 8.10
C PHE A 65 3.56 2.73 8.26
N SER A 66 3.64 2.24 9.49
CA SER A 66 4.08 0.89 9.82
C SER A 66 3.19 0.26 10.89
N GLY A 67 3.43 -1.01 11.21
CA GLY A 67 2.60 -1.75 12.16
C GLY A 67 1.27 -2.23 11.59
N GLY A 68 1.11 -2.16 10.25
CA GLY A 68 -0.12 -2.59 9.58
C GLY A 68 -1.36 -1.83 10.05
N THR A 69 -2.43 -2.55 10.34
CA THR A 69 -3.64 -2.00 10.99
C THR A 69 -3.48 -1.84 12.51
N GLY A 70 -2.43 -2.41 13.11
CA GLY A 70 -2.29 -2.59 14.56
C GLY A 70 -2.98 -3.86 15.09
N LEU A 71 -3.72 -4.56 14.24
CA LEU A 71 -4.47 -5.76 14.57
C LEU A 71 -3.97 -6.96 13.75
N PRO A 72 -3.85 -8.16 14.35
CA PRO A 72 -3.54 -9.38 13.61
C PRO A 72 -4.69 -9.74 12.65
N TYR A 73 -4.44 -10.69 11.76
CA TYR A 73 -5.38 -11.23 10.76
C TYR A 73 -5.73 -10.29 9.60
N PHE A 74 -5.19 -9.08 9.57
CA PHE A 74 -5.30 -8.15 8.45
C PHE A 74 -4.00 -8.10 7.65
N THR A 75 -4.14 -7.88 6.35
CA THR A 75 -2.98 -7.78 5.45
C THR A 75 -2.45 -6.34 5.36
N THR A 76 -1.29 -6.17 4.72
CA THR A 76 -0.77 -4.85 4.38
C THR A 76 -1.63 -4.12 3.34
N ASP A 77 -2.35 -4.86 2.49
CA ASP A 77 -3.33 -4.28 1.56
C ASP A 77 -4.49 -3.64 2.33
N THR A 78 -5.04 -4.35 3.33
CA THR A 78 -6.09 -3.81 4.22
C THR A 78 -5.57 -2.58 4.97
N ALA A 79 -4.34 -2.60 5.47
CA ALA A 79 -3.75 -1.44 6.14
C ALA A 79 -3.63 -0.24 5.20
N THR A 80 -3.20 -0.47 3.95
CA THR A 80 -3.10 0.58 2.92
C THR A 80 -4.47 1.19 2.63
N ALA A 81 -5.48 0.35 2.39
CA ALA A 81 -6.84 0.82 2.12
C ALA A 81 -7.42 1.61 3.29
N LEU A 82 -7.23 1.13 4.53
CA LEU A 82 -7.68 1.82 5.73
C LEU A 82 -7.05 3.22 5.83
N ARG A 83 -5.74 3.34 5.69
CA ARG A 83 -5.04 4.64 5.73
C ARG A 83 -5.49 5.56 4.59
N ALA A 84 -5.69 5.03 3.38
CA ALA A 84 -6.20 5.80 2.26
C ALA A 84 -7.60 6.36 2.55
N CYS A 85 -8.49 5.56 3.14
CA CYS A 85 -9.84 5.99 3.51
C CYS A 85 -9.84 7.03 4.65
N GLU A 86 -9.07 6.79 5.72
CA GLU A 86 -8.98 7.68 6.88
C GLU A 86 -8.44 9.07 6.52
N LEU A 87 -7.50 9.12 5.57
CA LEU A 87 -6.82 10.35 5.16
C LEU A 87 -7.39 10.95 3.87
N ASN A 88 -8.51 10.41 3.36
CA ASN A 88 -9.15 10.85 2.11
C ASN A 88 -8.14 10.98 0.96
N ALA A 89 -7.36 9.91 0.74
CA ALA A 89 -6.36 9.90 -0.32
C ALA A 89 -7.00 9.96 -1.70
N ASP A 90 -6.39 10.71 -2.62
CA ASP A 90 -6.85 10.82 -4.00
C ASP A 90 -6.59 9.54 -4.81
N LEU A 91 -5.62 8.73 -4.38
CA LEU A 91 -5.12 7.57 -5.12
C LEU A 91 -4.41 6.59 -4.20
N ALA A 92 -4.60 5.29 -4.42
CA ALA A 92 -3.82 4.21 -3.82
C ALA A 92 -2.83 3.64 -4.86
N LEU A 93 -1.56 3.50 -4.47
CA LEU A 93 -0.53 2.91 -5.32
C LEU A 93 -0.16 1.53 -4.78
N LYS A 94 -0.37 0.48 -5.58
CA LYS A 94 0.11 -0.86 -5.27
C LYS A 94 1.40 -1.16 -6.03
N ALA A 95 2.52 -1.02 -5.33
CA ALA A 95 3.83 -1.41 -5.83
C ALA A 95 3.98 -2.94 -5.79
N THR A 96 4.34 -3.55 -6.92
CA THR A 96 4.44 -5.01 -7.08
C THR A 96 5.62 -5.40 -7.97
N ASN A 97 5.83 -6.68 -8.18
CA ASN A 97 6.85 -7.24 -9.07
C ASN A 97 6.35 -7.51 -10.50
N VAL A 98 5.06 -7.28 -10.78
CA VAL A 98 4.48 -7.38 -12.13
C VAL A 98 4.11 -6.01 -12.66
N ASP A 99 3.98 -5.88 -13.99
CA ASP A 99 3.78 -4.57 -14.63
C ASP A 99 2.42 -3.94 -14.38
N GLY A 100 1.45 -4.71 -13.90
CA GLY A 100 0.09 -4.26 -13.60
C GLY A 100 -0.86 -5.44 -13.47
N VAL A 101 -2.12 -5.21 -13.76
CA VAL A 101 -3.17 -6.23 -13.77
C VAL A 101 -3.19 -6.92 -15.11
N TYR A 102 -3.24 -8.25 -15.09
CA TYR A 102 -3.27 -9.08 -16.29
C TYR A 102 -4.56 -9.87 -16.38
N THR A 103 -4.91 -10.31 -17.59
CA THR A 103 -6.08 -11.18 -17.84
C THR A 103 -5.96 -12.53 -17.12
N GLN A 104 -4.73 -12.97 -16.81
CA GLN A 104 -4.36 -14.17 -16.07
C GLN A 104 -2.92 -14.04 -15.56
N ASP A 105 -2.45 -14.98 -14.73
CA ASP A 105 -1.10 -14.89 -14.15
C ASP A 105 0.00 -14.89 -15.25
N PRO A 106 0.75 -13.79 -15.44
CA PRO A 106 1.77 -13.70 -16.49
C PRO A 106 2.98 -14.61 -16.24
N ASN A 107 3.18 -15.11 -15.01
CA ASN A 107 4.25 -16.06 -14.69
C ASN A 107 3.89 -17.48 -15.13
N ARG A 108 2.61 -17.79 -15.31
CA ARG A 108 2.10 -19.11 -15.70
C ARG A 108 1.67 -19.17 -17.16
N PHE A 109 1.15 -18.06 -17.69
CA PHE A 109 0.51 -18.03 -19.02
C PHE A 109 1.16 -16.98 -19.90
N ARG A 110 1.80 -17.42 -20.99
CA ARG A 110 2.41 -16.51 -22.00
C ARG A 110 1.38 -15.67 -22.75
N SER A 111 0.12 -16.10 -22.78
CA SER A 111 -1.01 -15.37 -23.38
C SER A 111 -1.60 -14.29 -22.47
N ALA A 112 -1.07 -14.13 -21.25
CA ALA A 112 -1.52 -13.10 -20.33
C ALA A 112 -1.30 -11.70 -20.91
N GLN A 113 -2.38 -10.91 -21.01
CA GLN A 113 -2.35 -9.54 -21.53
C GLN A 113 -2.49 -8.54 -20.40
N LEU A 114 -1.69 -7.48 -20.45
CA LEU A 114 -1.77 -6.37 -19.51
C LEU A 114 -3.04 -5.54 -19.75
N ILE A 115 -3.85 -5.36 -18.73
CA ILE A 115 -5.04 -4.52 -18.75
C ILE A 115 -4.65 -3.13 -18.26
N LYS A 116 -4.72 -2.12 -19.12
CA LYS A 116 -4.33 -0.73 -18.77
C LYS A 116 -5.33 -0.06 -17.86
N LYS A 117 -6.61 -0.25 -18.10
CA LYS A 117 -7.70 0.34 -17.31
C LYS A 117 -8.83 -0.67 -17.17
N ILE A 118 -9.39 -0.77 -15.97
CA ILE A 118 -10.47 -1.68 -15.63
C ILE A 118 -11.32 -1.07 -14.51
N SER A 119 -12.62 -1.35 -14.51
CA SER A 119 -13.48 -0.93 -13.41
C SER A 119 -13.38 -1.86 -12.20
N TYR A 120 -13.82 -1.38 -11.04
CA TYR A 120 -13.95 -2.20 -9.83
C TYR A 120 -14.88 -3.39 -10.05
N GLU A 121 -16.03 -3.17 -10.72
CA GLU A 121 -17.04 -4.19 -11.03
C GLU A 121 -16.46 -5.28 -11.95
N GLU A 122 -15.79 -4.86 -13.00
CA GLU A 122 -15.18 -5.80 -13.95
C GLU A 122 -14.04 -6.61 -13.32
N THR A 123 -13.28 -5.99 -12.42
CA THR A 123 -12.22 -6.67 -11.64
C THR A 123 -12.84 -7.79 -10.78
N LEU A 124 -13.94 -7.51 -10.11
CA LEU A 124 -14.67 -8.50 -9.28
C LEU A 124 -15.30 -9.59 -10.14
N ASN A 125 -15.94 -9.22 -11.24
CA ASN A 125 -16.59 -10.18 -12.15
C ASN A 125 -15.59 -11.15 -12.79
N ARG A 126 -14.36 -10.71 -13.04
CA ARG A 126 -13.28 -11.53 -13.59
C ARG A 126 -12.45 -12.25 -12.52
N ASP A 127 -12.78 -12.10 -11.22
CA ASP A 127 -12.04 -12.65 -10.08
C ASP A 127 -10.53 -12.35 -10.13
N LEU A 128 -10.17 -11.13 -10.56
CA LEU A 128 -8.77 -10.71 -10.65
C LEU A 128 -8.23 -10.38 -9.25
N LYS A 129 -7.22 -11.13 -8.80
CA LYS A 129 -6.63 -11.02 -7.46
C LYS A 129 -5.60 -9.89 -7.42
N ILE A 130 -6.06 -8.66 -7.21
CA ILE A 130 -5.20 -7.46 -7.11
C ILE A 130 -4.79 -7.20 -5.67
N MET A 131 -5.75 -7.23 -4.77
CA MET A 131 -5.61 -7.02 -3.33
C MET A 131 -6.48 -8.04 -2.59
N ASP A 132 -6.35 -8.11 -1.27
CA ASP A 132 -7.36 -8.86 -0.51
C ASP A 132 -8.75 -8.21 -0.65
N ARG A 133 -9.77 -9.03 -0.46
CA ARG A 133 -11.16 -8.62 -0.70
C ARG A 133 -11.59 -7.43 0.17
N GLN A 134 -11.12 -7.36 1.41
CA GLN A 134 -11.49 -6.28 2.34
C GLN A 134 -10.88 -4.95 1.91
N ALA A 135 -9.58 -4.95 1.56
CA ALA A 135 -8.89 -3.78 1.04
C ALA A 135 -9.56 -3.25 -0.23
N PHE A 136 -9.87 -4.17 -1.15
CA PHE A 136 -10.49 -3.82 -2.43
C PHE A 136 -11.88 -3.20 -2.24
N GLN A 137 -12.69 -3.79 -1.35
CA GLN A 137 -14.03 -3.28 -1.05
C GLN A 137 -14.00 -1.88 -0.41
N LEU A 138 -13.09 -1.65 0.55
CA LEU A 138 -12.93 -0.34 1.19
C LEU A 138 -12.61 0.76 0.16
N LEU A 139 -11.64 0.51 -0.73
CA LEU A 139 -11.25 1.49 -1.75
C LEU A 139 -12.36 1.72 -2.77
N LYS A 140 -13.10 0.66 -3.17
CA LYS A 140 -14.27 0.75 -4.06
C LYS A 140 -15.36 1.65 -3.46
N GLU A 141 -15.75 1.41 -2.20
CA GLU A 141 -16.80 2.18 -1.52
C GLU A 141 -16.46 3.66 -1.40
N ARG A 142 -15.18 3.96 -1.18
CA ARG A 142 -14.67 5.33 -1.12
C ARG A 142 -14.32 5.92 -2.48
N LYS A 143 -14.46 5.15 -3.56
CA LYS A 143 -14.12 5.54 -4.94
C LYS A 143 -12.68 6.03 -5.08
N ILE A 144 -11.75 5.45 -4.32
CA ILE A 144 -10.32 5.77 -4.38
C ILE A 144 -9.69 4.92 -5.48
N PRO A 145 -9.19 5.48 -6.58
CA PRO A 145 -8.59 4.68 -7.65
C PRO A 145 -7.35 3.93 -7.16
N ILE A 146 -7.04 2.79 -7.81
CA ILE A 146 -5.83 2.02 -7.52
C ILE A 146 -4.96 2.00 -8.77
N ILE A 147 -3.68 2.32 -8.64
CA ILE A 147 -2.69 2.04 -9.69
C ILE A 147 -1.80 0.89 -9.23
N VAL A 148 -1.74 -0.17 -10.04
CA VAL A 148 -0.85 -1.32 -9.85
C VAL A 148 0.32 -1.19 -10.82
N PHE A 149 1.56 -1.21 -10.32
CA PHE A 149 2.74 -1.02 -11.16
C PHE A 149 3.97 -1.76 -10.62
N ASN A 150 4.93 -2.02 -11.51
CA ASN A 150 6.19 -2.69 -11.16
C ASN A 150 7.18 -1.70 -10.55
N ILE A 151 7.46 -1.87 -9.24
CA ILE A 151 8.40 -1.02 -8.49
C ILE A 151 9.88 -1.30 -8.84
N PHE A 152 10.19 -2.52 -9.31
CA PHE A 152 11.55 -2.92 -9.63
C PHE A 152 12.06 -2.35 -10.97
N LYS A 153 11.16 -1.86 -11.83
CA LYS A 153 11.57 -1.13 -13.04
C LYS A 153 12.01 0.28 -12.67
N LYS A 154 13.29 0.57 -12.91
CA LYS A 154 13.89 1.88 -12.60
C LYS A 154 13.09 3.02 -13.22
N GLY A 155 12.69 3.98 -12.39
CA GLY A 155 11.96 5.17 -12.83
C GLY A 155 10.43 5.04 -12.78
N ASN A 156 9.86 3.85 -12.66
CA ASN A 156 8.39 3.67 -12.65
C ASN A 156 7.71 4.45 -11.52
N LEU A 157 8.23 4.39 -10.29
CA LEU A 157 7.64 5.16 -9.18
C LEU A 157 7.61 6.67 -9.49
N LYS A 158 8.72 7.22 -10.00
CA LYS A 158 8.77 8.62 -10.39
C LYS A 158 7.78 8.93 -11.52
N ALA A 159 7.66 8.03 -12.50
CA ALA A 159 6.76 8.19 -13.63
C ALA A 159 5.29 8.21 -13.19
N VAL A 160 4.87 7.26 -12.34
CA VAL A 160 3.52 7.21 -11.76
C VAL A 160 3.22 8.47 -10.96
N LEU A 161 4.13 8.90 -10.08
CA LEU A 161 3.97 10.12 -9.28
C LEU A 161 3.95 11.41 -10.14
N SER A 162 4.45 11.36 -11.37
CA SER A 162 4.39 12.46 -12.35
C SER A 162 3.16 12.39 -13.26
N GLY A 163 2.20 11.49 -12.98
CA GLY A 163 0.97 11.33 -13.75
C GLY A 163 1.14 10.58 -15.09
N LYS A 164 2.28 9.90 -15.32
CA LYS A 164 2.44 9.07 -16.51
C LYS A 164 1.64 7.77 -16.37
N GLU A 165 1.06 7.32 -17.46
CA GLU A 165 0.29 6.07 -17.55
C GLU A 165 1.21 4.85 -17.48
N ILE A 166 1.57 4.45 -16.27
CA ILE A 166 2.37 3.25 -15.95
C ILE A 166 1.49 2.24 -15.24
N GLY A 167 1.58 0.99 -15.66
CA GLY A 167 0.85 -0.09 -15.00
C GLY A 167 -0.62 -0.17 -15.40
N SER A 168 -1.47 -0.45 -14.44
CA SER A 168 -2.92 -0.60 -14.58
C SER A 168 -3.65 0.30 -13.61
N ILE A 169 -4.70 0.98 -14.06
CA ILE A 169 -5.59 1.76 -13.19
C ILE A 169 -6.92 1.02 -13.02
N ILE A 170 -7.38 0.96 -11.77
CA ILE A 170 -8.70 0.45 -11.38
C ILE A 170 -9.49 1.65 -10.83
N CYS A 171 -10.66 1.94 -11.39
CA CYS A 171 -11.51 3.08 -10.99
C CYS A 171 -13.00 2.82 -11.23
#